data_e225ea36e1ac6f838b47ed2657cb37f1
#
_entry.id   e225ea36e1ac6f838b47ed2657cb37f1
#
_cell.length_a   1.000
_cell.length_b   1.000
_cell.length_c   1.000
_cell.angle_alpha   90.00
_cell.angle_beta   90.00
_cell.angle_gamma   90.00
#
_symmetry.space_group_name_H-M   'P 1'
#
loop_
_entity.id
_entity.type
_entity.pdbx_description
1 polymer ?
#
loop_
_entity_poly.entity_id
_entity_poly.type
_entity_poly.pdbx_seq_one_letter_code
_entity_poly.pdbx_strand_id
1 'polypeptide(L)'
;MFGNRAKISAEELAYMKEQLDNDRGFFENVNAKSKLIEADFDELEKSRQLQESSLKQLNDNANNVVEFSKDSMDAISALNDSFTECVKAAADNLTSLEGAAKAIATQHEDTCALVENNKHFTAPAKSLSEESDRLEEHVDSCADIAAQMKEQNKQMSVLSLNAAIEAGMLGEQGKLFVEAAESIREASVSYDSAIDAVEQELSEAKAEISALKEQVSHLVGLLKDNNVATTKLMKQGVELNHVFSQCDEISVDMIEACRQQIVSIRNTQEEIIKFEERNKLQIEDAYAEISTQRKNSVEIKSTVDKVLDYSRERVR
;
A
#
# COMPACT_ATOMS: atom_id res chain seq x y z
N MET A 1 -36.50 125.30 -8.29
CA MET A 1 -35.07 125.13 -8.01
C MET A 1 -34.64 123.92 -8.79
N PHE A 2 -33.83 124.19 -9.77
CA PHE A 2 -33.42 123.20 -10.74
C PHE A 2 -32.15 122.48 -10.28
N GLY A 3 -32.23 121.20 -10.17
CA GLY A 3 -31.15 120.41 -9.77
C GLY A 3 -30.03 120.33 -10.81
N ASN A 4 -28.83 120.42 -10.31
CA ASN A 4 -27.58 120.41 -11.04
C ASN A 4 -27.40 119.00 -11.66
N ARG A 5 -27.68 118.86 -12.96
CA ARG A 5 -27.29 117.66 -13.72
C ARG A 5 -25.77 117.86 -14.01
N ALA A 6 -24.98 117.13 -13.31
CA ALA A 6 -23.56 117.04 -13.67
C ALA A 6 -23.48 116.50 -15.11
N LYS A 7 -23.01 117.31 -16.05
CA LYS A 7 -22.67 116.89 -17.40
C LYS A 7 -21.37 116.07 -17.32
N ILE A 8 -21.51 114.83 -17.44
CA ILE A 8 -20.35 113.94 -17.65
C ILE A 8 -19.65 114.33 -18.93
N SER A 9 -18.33 114.55 -18.88
CA SER A 9 -17.56 114.98 -20.07
C SER A 9 -17.54 113.83 -21.10
N ALA A 10 -17.38 114.18 -22.39
CA ALA A 10 -17.31 113.15 -23.44
C ALA A 10 -16.17 112.18 -23.25
N GLU A 11 -15.06 112.60 -22.60
CA GLU A 11 -13.92 111.74 -22.25
C GLU A 11 -14.23 110.80 -21.10
N GLU A 12 -14.93 111.28 -20.06
CA GLU A 12 -15.38 110.45 -18.95
C GLU A 12 -16.40 109.40 -19.43
N LEU A 13 -17.29 109.74 -20.38
CA LEU A 13 -18.23 108.81 -20.98
C LEU A 13 -17.51 107.79 -21.84
N ALA A 14 -16.51 108.17 -22.61
CA ALA A 14 -15.69 107.25 -23.40
C ALA A 14 -14.90 106.30 -22.49
N TYR A 15 -14.26 106.81 -21.44
CA TYR A 15 -13.55 106.01 -20.46
C TYR A 15 -14.49 105.02 -19.73
N MET A 16 -15.66 105.49 -19.33
CA MET A 16 -16.67 104.60 -18.70
C MET A 16 -17.16 103.53 -19.68
N LYS A 17 -17.34 103.82 -20.96
CA LYS A 17 -17.67 102.84 -21.97
C LYS A 17 -16.58 101.79 -22.20
N GLU A 18 -15.36 102.25 -22.29
CA GLU A 18 -14.20 101.37 -22.46
C GLU A 18 -14.00 100.48 -21.25
N GLN A 19 -14.21 100.95 -20.03
CA GLN A 19 -14.21 100.18 -18.80
C GLN A 19 -15.38 99.13 -18.83
N LEU A 20 -16.60 99.50 -19.25
CA LEU A 20 -17.74 98.64 -19.33
C LEU A 20 -17.55 97.52 -20.37
N ASP A 21 -16.95 97.86 -21.52
CA ASP A 21 -16.65 96.91 -22.59
C ASP A 21 -15.56 95.91 -22.13
N ASN A 22 -14.52 96.35 -21.44
CA ASN A 22 -13.49 95.55 -20.84
C ASN A 22 -14.06 94.57 -19.77
N ASP A 23 -14.90 95.10 -18.85
CA ASP A 23 -15.56 94.34 -17.82
C ASP A 23 -16.46 93.28 -18.44
N ARG A 24 -17.23 93.71 -19.47
CA ARG A 24 -18.09 92.78 -20.24
C ARG A 24 -17.30 91.66 -20.90
N GLY A 25 -16.19 92.01 -21.58
CA GLY A 25 -15.29 90.97 -22.18
C GLY A 25 -14.69 90.06 -21.18
N PHE A 26 -14.33 90.57 -19.98
CA PHE A 26 -13.84 89.75 -18.88
C PHE A 26 -14.90 88.76 -18.40
N PHE A 27 -16.14 89.20 -18.15
CA PHE A 27 -17.23 88.28 -17.71
C PHE A 27 -17.66 87.32 -18.79
N GLU A 28 -17.63 87.64 -20.09
CA GLU A 28 -17.85 86.76 -21.21
C GLU A 28 -16.81 85.64 -21.25
N ASN A 29 -15.52 86.05 -21.04
CA ASN A 29 -14.42 85.03 -20.96
C ASN A 29 -14.57 84.12 -19.74
N VAL A 30 -14.91 84.68 -18.56
CA VAL A 30 -15.19 83.86 -17.36
C VAL A 30 -16.36 82.90 -17.59
N ASN A 31 -17.43 83.37 -18.20
CA ASN A 31 -18.58 82.48 -18.53
C ASN A 31 -18.21 81.38 -19.53
N ALA A 32 -17.42 81.71 -20.56
CA ALA A 32 -16.96 80.71 -21.54
C ALA A 32 -16.05 79.68 -20.88
N LYS A 33 -15.11 80.07 -20.03
CA LYS A 33 -14.23 79.11 -19.30
C LYS A 33 -15.00 78.31 -18.27
N SER A 34 -15.97 78.89 -17.57
CA SER A 34 -16.82 78.19 -16.62
C SER A 34 -17.68 77.11 -17.27
N LYS A 35 -18.19 77.44 -18.50
CA LYS A 35 -18.88 76.33 -19.31
C LYS A 35 -17.97 75.21 -19.69
N LEU A 36 -16.72 75.42 -20.00
CA LEU A 36 -15.72 74.39 -20.23
C LEU A 36 -15.49 73.56 -18.96
N ILE A 37 -15.35 74.20 -17.82
CA ILE A 37 -15.19 73.58 -16.52
C ILE A 37 -16.47 72.75 -16.19
N GLU A 38 -17.69 73.24 -16.51
CA GLU A 38 -18.92 72.49 -16.32
C GLU A 38 -18.94 71.20 -17.17
N ALA A 39 -18.49 71.27 -18.43
CA ALA A 39 -18.33 70.10 -19.29
C ALA A 39 -17.29 69.13 -18.76
N ASP A 40 -16.14 69.61 -18.26
CA ASP A 40 -15.13 68.79 -17.62
C ASP A 40 -15.64 68.09 -16.35
N PHE A 41 -16.52 68.78 -15.58
CA PHE A 41 -17.21 68.15 -14.44
C PHE A 41 -18.16 67.04 -14.84
N ASP A 42 -18.93 67.19 -15.93
CA ASP A 42 -19.81 66.13 -16.43
C ASP A 42 -19.01 64.89 -16.90
N GLU A 43 -17.81 65.11 -17.47
CA GLU A 43 -16.89 64.02 -17.83
C GLU A 43 -16.30 63.35 -16.58
N LEU A 44 -15.89 64.16 -15.59
CA LEU A 44 -15.38 63.67 -14.31
C LEU A 44 -16.48 62.86 -13.57
N GLU A 45 -17.72 63.26 -13.57
CA GLU A 45 -18.84 62.56 -12.95
C GLU A 45 -19.06 61.19 -13.63
N LYS A 46 -19.01 61.13 -14.98
CA LYS A 46 -19.08 59.86 -15.71
C LYS A 46 -17.91 58.93 -15.35
N SER A 47 -16.71 59.47 -15.30
CA SER A 47 -15.52 58.73 -14.88
C SER A 47 -15.66 58.17 -13.45
N ARG A 48 -16.19 58.98 -12.53
CA ARG A 48 -16.47 58.60 -11.15
C ARG A 48 -17.49 57.43 -11.07
N GLN A 49 -18.58 57.51 -11.87
CA GLN A 49 -19.59 56.46 -11.92
C GLN A 49 -18.98 55.14 -12.41
N LEU A 50 -18.07 55.21 -13.40
CA LEU A 50 -17.32 54.01 -13.87
C LEU A 50 -16.40 53.46 -12.77
N GLN A 51 -15.73 54.36 -12.03
CA GLN A 51 -14.88 53.92 -10.91
C GLN A 51 -15.70 53.27 -9.79
N GLU A 52 -16.87 53.84 -9.42
CA GLU A 52 -17.78 53.24 -8.43
C GLU A 52 -18.29 51.86 -8.88
N SER A 53 -18.63 51.71 -10.18
CA SER A 53 -19.02 50.41 -10.73
C SER A 53 -17.87 49.41 -10.70
N SER A 54 -16.66 49.84 -11.08
CA SER A 54 -15.46 48.99 -11.04
C SER A 54 -15.11 48.60 -9.61
N LEU A 55 -15.25 49.49 -8.66
CA LEU A 55 -15.00 49.20 -7.25
C LEU A 55 -16.02 48.18 -6.69
N LYS A 56 -17.29 48.30 -7.09
CA LYS A 56 -18.30 47.34 -6.73
C LYS A 56 -17.96 45.93 -7.27
N GLN A 57 -17.55 45.88 -8.53
CA GLN A 57 -17.10 44.57 -9.13
C GLN A 57 -15.86 44.03 -8.39
N LEU A 58 -14.92 44.89 -8.01
CA LEU A 58 -13.74 44.50 -7.26
C LEU A 58 -14.11 43.92 -5.88
N ASN A 59 -15.06 44.56 -5.20
CA ASN A 59 -15.56 44.09 -3.91
C ASN A 59 -16.31 42.74 -4.05
N ASP A 60 -17.13 42.58 -5.09
CA ASP A 60 -17.84 41.30 -5.37
C ASP A 60 -16.80 40.21 -5.68
N ASN A 61 -15.77 40.49 -6.47
CA ASN A 61 -14.67 39.57 -6.74
C ASN A 61 -13.89 39.24 -5.46
N ALA A 62 -13.66 40.17 -4.59
CA ALA A 62 -12.98 39.92 -3.33
C ALA A 62 -13.80 39.02 -2.40
N ASN A 63 -15.11 39.21 -2.34
CA ASN A 63 -15.99 38.31 -1.59
C ASN A 63 -15.95 36.86 -2.16
N ASN A 64 -15.93 36.71 -3.49
CA ASN A 64 -15.78 35.41 -4.13
C ASN A 64 -14.41 34.77 -3.80
N VAL A 65 -13.34 35.58 -3.71
CA VAL A 65 -12.01 35.11 -3.29
C VAL A 65 -12.04 34.62 -1.85
N VAL A 66 -12.72 35.33 -0.94
CA VAL A 66 -12.86 34.91 0.46
C VAL A 66 -13.62 33.58 0.55
N GLU A 67 -14.71 33.41 -0.20
CA GLU A 67 -15.45 32.13 -0.25
C GLU A 67 -14.56 31.00 -0.79
N PHE A 68 -13.86 31.24 -1.90
CA PHE A 68 -12.91 30.28 -2.46
C PHE A 68 -11.77 29.94 -1.49
N SER A 69 -11.26 30.94 -0.78
CA SER A 69 -10.21 30.72 0.25
C SER A 69 -10.72 29.82 1.37
N LYS A 70 -11.99 30.04 1.81
CA LYS A 70 -12.62 29.19 2.83
C LYS A 70 -12.74 27.74 2.36
N ASP A 71 -13.27 27.53 1.16
CA ASP A 71 -13.39 26.19 0.59
C ASP A 71 -12.02 25.52 0.43
N SER A 72 -11.00 26.30 0.04
CA SER A 72 -9.61 25.84 -0.04
C SER A 72 -9.06 25.45 1.32
N MET A 73 -9.35 26.22 2.37
CA MET A 73 -8.94 25.92 3.74
C MET A 73 -9.58 24.63 4.25
N ASP A 74 -10.86 24.40 3.96
CA ASP A 74 -11.57 23.18 4.33
C ASP A 74 -10.98 21.95 3.60
N ALA A 75 -10.69 22.08 2.30
CA ALA A 75 -10.03 21.04 1.51
C ALA A 75 -8.60 20.75 2.03
N ILE A 76 -7.85 21.77 2.38
CA ILE A 76 -6.50 21.67 2.95
C ILE A 76 -6.55 20.98 4.33
N SER A 77 -7.56 21.29 5.15
CA SER A 77 -7.76 20.61 6.44
C SER A 77 -8.01 19.11 6.24
N ALA A 78 -8.89 18.74 5.31
CA ALA A 78 -9.14 17.34 4.98
C ALA A 78 -7.89 16.62 4.46
N LEU A 79 -7.06 17.28 3.66
CA LEU A 79 -5.77 16.76 3.20
C LEU A 79 -4.81 16.53 4.38
N ASN A 80 -4.72 17.47 5.31
CA ASN A 80 -3.88 17.34 6.50
C ASN A 80 -4.30 16.12 7.36
N ASP A 81 -5.60 15.93 7.53
CA ASP A 81 -6.13 14.77 8.24
C ASP A 81 -5.78 13.46 7.52
N SER A 82 -5.94 13.43 6.18
CA SER A 82 -5.58 12.28 5.35
C SER A 82 -4.08 11.95 5.43
N PHE A 83 -3.20 12.95 5.43
CA PHE A 83 -1.76 12.72 5.60
C PHE A 83 -1.41 12.24 7.01
N THR A 84 -2.13 12.72 8.02
CA THR A 84 -1.96 12.24 9.40
C THR A 84 -2.36 10.78 9.55
N GLU A 85 -3.48 10.37 8.93
CA GLU A 85 -3.89 8.96 8.86
C GLU A 85 -2.89 8.11 8.07
N CYS A 86 -2.33 8.64 6.97
CA CYS A 86 -1.32 7.95 6.19
C CYS A 86 -0.04 7.69 7.01
N VAL A 87 0.43 8.67 7.79
CA VAL A 87 1.57 8.50 8.71
C VAL A 87 1.28 7.42 9.75
N LYS A 88 0.08 7.41 10.31
CA LYS A 88 -0.34 6.39 11.27
C LYS A 88 -0.36 5.00 10.63
N ALA A 89 -0.99 4.86 9.47
CA ALA A 89 -1.05 3.58 8.74
C ALA A 89 0.35 3.06 8.38
N ALA A 90 1.28 3.94 7.99
CA ALA A 90 2.66 3.57 7.72
C ALA A 90 3.39 3.10 8.99
N ALA A 91 3.17 3.74 10.14
CA ALA A 91 3.73 3.32 11.42
C ALA A 91 3.17 1.96 11.89
N ASP A 92 1.87 1.73 11.71
CA ASP A 92 1.23 0.44 12.00
C ASP A 92 1.78 -0.67 11.07
N ASN A 93 2.06 -0.34 9.80
CA ASN A 93 2.73 -1.24 8.85
C ASN A 93 4.13 -1.61 9.32
N LEU A 94 4.96 -0.65 9.75
CA LEU A 94 6.30 -0.93 10.30
C LEU A 94 6.25 -1.91 11.47
N THR A 95 5.31 -1.72 12.40
CA THR A 95 5.11 -2.63 13.53
C THR A 95 4.71 -4.04 13.07
N SER A 96 3.84 -4.14 12.06
CA SER A 96 3.41 -5.41 11.47
C SER A 96 4.55 -6.12 10.74
N LEU A 97 5.39 -5.39 10.01
CA LEU A 97 6.58 -5.89 9.33
C LEU A 97 7.62 -6.43 10.32
N GLU A 98 7.84 -5.75 11.46
CA GLU A 98 8.70 -6.25 12.53
C GLU A 98 8.20 -7.59 13.10
N GLY A 99 6.89 -7.70 13.33
CA GLY A 99 6.26 -8.95 13.76
C GLY A 99 6.42 -10.07 12.75
N ALA A 100 6.22 -9.76 11.47
CA ALA A 100 6.38 -10.72 10.38
C ALA A 100 7.85 -11.16 10.20
N ALA A 101 8.81 -10.25 10.33
CA ALA A 101 10.24 -10.57 10.29
C ALA A 101 10.65 -11.53 11.41
N LYS A 102 10.13 -11.33 12.64
CA LYS A 102 10.34 -12.27 13.76
C LYS A 102 9.75 -13.65 13.46
N ALA A 103 8.52 -13.71 12.89
CA ALA A 103 7.90 -14.97 12.52
C ALA A 103 8.72 -15.74 11.46
N ILE A 104 9.28 -15.04 10.48
CA ILE A 104 10.17 -15.65 9.48
C ILE A 104 11.48 -16.15 10.11
N ALA A 105 12.06 -15.43 11.06
CA ALA A 105 13.25 -15.88 11.77
C ALA A 105 12.97 -17.19 12.52
N THR A 106 11.85 -17.28 13.23
CA THR A 106 11.40 -18.52 13.89
C THR A 106 11.17 -19.65 12.88
N GLN A 107 10.48 -19.37 11.77
CA GLN A 107 10.25 -20.35 10.70
C GLN A 107 11.57 -20.85 10.10
N HIS A 108 12.58 -19.99 9.98
CA HIS A 108 13.90 -20.38 9.49
C HIS A 108 14.57 -21.35 10.47
N GLU A 109 14.53 -21.07 11.79
CA GLU A 109 15.06 -21.95 12.84
C GLU A 109 14.35 -23.33 12.79
N ASP A 110 13.02 -23.35 12.74
CA ASP A 110 12.24 -24.58 12.66
C ASP A 110 12.56 -25.38 11.39
N THR A 111 12.75 -24.69 10.26
CA THR A 111 13.13 -25.34 8.99
C THR A 111 14.53 -25.92 9.05
N CYS A 112 15.49 -25.23 9.70
CA CYS A 112 16.84 -25.76 9.95
C CYS A 112 16.80 -27.02 10.82
N ALA A 113 15.98 -26.99 11.89
CA ALA A 113 15.80 -28.18 12.75
C ALA A 113 15.17 -29.35 11.99
N LEU A 114 14.21 -29.11 11.09
CA LEU A 114 13.64 -30.12 10.20
C LEU A 114 14.68 -30.74 9.25
N VAL A 115 15.56 -29.93 8.66
CA VAL A 115 16.67 -30.42 7.80
C VAL A 115 17.60 -31.33 8.59
N GLU A 116 17.93 -30.95 9.81
CA GLU A 116 18.81 -31.76 10.66
C GLU A 116 18.13 -33.07 11.08
N ASN A 117 16.87 -33.02 11.48
CA ASN A 117 16.09 -34.23 11.77
C ASN A 117 16.00 -35.16 10.55
N ASN A 118 15.76 -34.63 9.35
CA ASN A 118 15.74 -35.46 8.13
C ASN A 118 17.07 -36.17 7.89
N LYS A 119 18.22 -35.54 8.18
CA LYS A 119 19.53 -36.20 8.11
C LYS A 119 19.64 -37.36 9.10
N HIS A 120 19.12 -37.16 10.32
CA HIS A 120 19.12 -38.23 11.33
C HIS A 120 18.29 -39.42 10.93
N PHE A 121 17.22 -39.26 10.13
CA PHE A 121 16.41 -40.35 9.64
C PHE A 121 16.92 -41.03 8.36
N THR A 122 17.71 -40.32 7.55
CA THR A 122 18.19 -40.85 6.26
C THR A 122 19.13 -42.03 6.43
N ALA A 123 20.07 -41.98 7.38
CA ALA A 123 21.03 -43.03 7.64
C ALA A 123 20.32 -44.33 8.20
N PRO A 124 19.47 -44.23 9.24
CA PRO A 124 18.67 -45.39 9.70
C PRO A 124 17.79 -46.00 8.64
N ALA A 125 17.11 -45.19 7.82
CA ALA A 125 16.26 -45.70 6.75
C ALA A 125 17.06 -46.51 5.71
N LYS A 126 18.25 -46.04 5.35
CA LYS A 126 19.18 -46.77 4.48
C LYS A 126 19.66 -48.06 5.13
N SER A 127 20.05 -48.02 6.39
CA SER A 127 20.48 -49.22 7.15
C SER A 127 19.36 -50.25 7.24
N LEU A 128 18.09 -49.81 7.46
CA LEU A 128 16.94 -50.67 7.51
C LEU A 128 16.64 -51.34 6.14
N SER A 129 16.87 -50.65 5.04
CA SER A 129 16.79 -51.22 3.69
C SER A 129 17.81 -52.31 3.49
N GLU A 130 19.07 -52.07 3.85
CA GLU A 130 20.17 -53.07 3.74
C GLU A 130 19.94 -54.26 4.65
N GLU A 131 19.35 -54.05 5.84
CA GLU A 131 19.01 -55.12 6.77
C GLU A 131 17.86 -56.00 6.22
N SER A 132 16.85 -55.37 5.61
CA SER A 132 15.73 -56.05 4.98
C SER A 132 16.18 -56.94 3.79
N ASP A 133 17.15 -56.45 3.00
CA ASP A 133 17.76 -57.26 1.92
C ASP A 133 18.47 -58.47 2.46
N ARG A 134 19.26 -58.34 3.55
CA ARG A 134 19.95 -59.46 4.21
C ARG A 134 19.00 -60.47 4.84
N LEU A 135 17.87 -59.99 5.42
CA LEU A 135 16.83 -60.86 5.96
C LEU A 135 16.21 -61.69 4.85
N GLU A 136 15.90 -61.11 3.68
CA GLU A 136 15.38 -61.83 2.53
C GLU A 136 16.36 -62.97 2.09
N GLU A 137 17.69 -62.67 1.98
CA GLU A 137 18.69 -63.65 1.64
C GLU A 137 18.77 -64.81 2.67
N HIS A 138 18.59 -64.50 3.96
CA HIS A 138 18.56 -65.49 5.02
C HIS A 138 17.34 -66.39 4.94
N VAL A 139 16.15 -65.82 4.70
CA VAL A 139 14.88 -66.57 4.53
C VAL A 139 14.97 -67.45 3.31
N ASP A 140 15.54 -66.98 2.19
CA ASP A 140 15.74 -67.81 0.99
C ASP A 140 16.70 -68.97 1.26
N SER A 141 17.81 -68.75 1.98
CA SER A 141 18.73 -69.78 2.38
C SER A 141 18.06 -70.82 3.30
N CYS A 142 17.21 -70.39 4.24
CA CYS A 142 16.45 -71.34 5.09
C CYS A 142 15.45 -72.10 4.31
N ALA A 143 14.82 -71.51 3.29
CA ALA A 143 13.89 -72.28 2.40
C ALA A 143 14.57 -73.36 1.57
N ASP A 144 15.80 -73.06 1.09
CA ASP A 144 16.64 -74.07 0.40
C ASP A 144 17.04 -75.17 1.34
N ILE A 145 17.33 -74.92 2.60
CA ILE A 145 17.66 -75.94 3.61
C ILE A 145 16.39 -76.79 3.89
N ALA A 146 15.23 -76.17 4.07
CA ALA A 146 13.96 -76.89 4.28
C ALA A 146 13.65 -77.81 3.10
N ALA A 147 13.83 -77.35 1.86
CA ALA A 147 13.66 -78.17 0.67
C ALA A 147 14.63 -79.40 0.63
N GLN A 148 15.90 -79.19 1.02
CA GLN A 148 16.86 -80.30 1.13
C GLN A 148 16.48 -81.34 2.23
N MET A 149 15.97 -80.79 3.38
CA MET A 149 15.50 -81.68 4.46
C MET A 149 14.29 -82.55 3.99
N LYS A 150 13.38 -81.97 3.23
CA LYS A 150 12.21 -82.64 2.65
C LYS A 150 12.61 -83.76 1.71
N GLU A 151 13.61 -83.49 0.85
CA GLU A 151 14.13 -84.53 -0.06
C GLU A 151 14.85 -85.64 0.72
N GLN A 152 15.66 -85.30 1.73
CA GLN A 152 16.35 -86.29 2.58
C GLN A 152 15.29 -87.18 3.36
N ASN A 153 14.25 -86.55 3.90
CA ASN A 153 13.19 -87.25 4.64
C ASN A 153 12.43 -88.26 3.71
N LYS A 154 12.16 -87.87 2.48
CA LYS A 154 11.55 -88.72 1.45
C LYS A 154 12.44 -89.91 1.15
N GLN A 155 13.77 -89.73 1.03
CA GLN A 155 14.70 -90.81 0.83
C GLN A 155 14.74 -91.77 2.05
N MET A 156 14.65 -91.22 3.27
CA MET A 156 14.62 -91.97 4.50
C MET A 156 13.32 -92.81 4.62
N SER A 157 12.17 -92.26 4.22
CA SER A 157 10.89 -92.95 4.16
C SER A 157 10.94 -94.17 3.19
N VAL A 158 11.51 -93.96 1.99
CA VAL A 158 11.69 -95.09 1.00
C VAL A 158 12.65 -96.11 1.54
N LEU A 159 13.75 -95.75 2.16
CA LEU A 159 14.73 -96.65 2.73
C LEU A 159 14.12 -97.50 3.86
N SER A 160 13.33 -96.92 4.75
CA SER A 160 12.66 -97.56 5.84
C SER A 160 11.64 -98.60 5.30
N LEU A 161 10.88 -98.22 4.25
CA LEU A 161 9.93 -99.14 3.60
C LEU A 161 10.65 -100.32 3.00
N ASN A 162 11.74 -100.16 2.28
CA ASN A 162 12.53 -101.22 1.71
C ASN A 162 13.10 -102.14 2.82
N ALA A 163 13.62 -101.53 3.93
CA ALA A 163 14.12 -102.29 5.06
C ALA A 163 13.00 -103.16 5.73
N ALA A 164 11.79 -102.59 5.87
CA ALA A 164 10.63 -103.30 6.39
C ALA A 164 10.23 -104.54 5.51
N ILE A 165 10.27 -104.36 4.18
CA ILE A 165 9.99 -105.43 3.20
C ILE A 165 11.01 -106.56 3.29
N GLU A 166 12.32 -106.19 3.26
CA GLU A 166 13.39 -107.20 3.35
C GLU A 166 13.40 -107.92 4.70
N ALA A 167 13.16 -107.18 5.81
CA ALA A 167 13.01 -107.78 7.13
C ALA A 167 11.77 -108.75 7.20
N GLY A 168 10.65 -108.39 6.58
CA GLY A 168 9.46 -109.24 6.52
C GLY A 168 9.69 -110.52 5.77
N MET A 169 10.60 -110.55 4.80
CA MET A 169 10.96 -111.82 4.07
C MET A 169 11.77 -112.84 4.96
N LEU A 170 12.34 -112.38 6.07
CA LEU A 170 13.04 -113.24 7.05
C LEU A 170 12.11 -113.87 8.09
N GLY A 171 10.80 -113.63 8.03
CA GLY A 171 9.80 -114.23 8.91
C GLY A 171 9.99 -113.83 10.39
N GLU A 172 9.87 -114.73 11.35
CA GLU A 172 9.98 -114.45 12.79
C GLU A 172 11.35 -113.88 13.20
N GLN A 173 12.41 -114.16 12.47
CA GLN A 173 13.77 -113.65 12.77
C GLN A 173 13.90 -112.15 12.37
N GLY A 174 13.08 -111.64 11.45
CA GLY A 174 13.05 -110.29 10.98
C GLY A 174 12.10 -109.40 11.74
N LYS A 175 11.22 -109.89 12.63
CA LYS A 175 10.15 -109.14 13.27
C LYS A 175 10.55 -107.88 13.98
N LEU A 176 11.63 -107.86 14.76
CA LEU A 176 12.19 -106.72 15.46
C LEU A 176 12.69 -105.66 14.48
N PHE A 177 13.23 -106.08 13.33
CA PHE A 177 13.71 -105.14 12.30
C PHE A 177 12.54 -104.49 11.54
N VAL A 178 11.45 -105.22 11.35
CA VAL A 178 10.20 -104.64 10.78
C VAL A 178 9.64 -103.60 11.72
N GLU A 179 9.57 -103.83 13.03
CA GLU A 179 9.09 -102.89 14.03
C GLU A 179 9.98 -101.63 14.04
N ALA A 180 11.31 -101.79 13.98
CA ALA A 180 12.24 -100.67 13.92
C ALA A 180 12.09 -99.85 12.61
N ALA A 181 11.95 -100.49 11.47
CA ALA A 181 11.76 -99.87 10.18
C ALA A 181 10.40 -99.10 10.13
N GLU A 182 9.34 -99.65 10.71
CA GLU A 182 8.03 -98.98 10.82
C GLU A 182 8.15 -97.74 11.75
N SER A 183 8.85 -97.84 12.87
CA SER A 183 9.10 -96.68 13.74
C SER A 183 9.87 -95.58 13.01
N ILE A 184 10.83 -95.90 12.16
CA ILE A 184 11.53 -94.90 11.30
C ILE A 184 10.54 -94.28 10.29
N ARG A 185 9.62 -95.08 9.69
CA ARG A 185 8.65 -94.54 8.77
C ARG A 185 7.66 -93.61 9.44
N GLU A 186 7.18 -93.93 10.64
CA GLU A 186 6.31 -93.05 11.43
C GLU A 186 7.02 -91.78 11.82
N ALA A 187 8.28 -91.84 12.20
CA ALA A 187 9.10 -90.65 12.45
C ALA A 187 9.25 -89.79 11.18
N SER A 188 9.47 -90.39 10.00
CA SER A 188 9.50 -89.70 8.72
C SER A 188 8.23 -88.93 8.40
N VAL A 189 7.03 -89.47 8.68
CA VAL A 189 5.76 -88.79 8.49
C VAL A 189 5.63 -87.61 9.42
N SER A 190 6.11 -87.73 10.66
CA SER A 190 6.11 -86.58 11.61
C SER A 190 7.08 -85.50 11.18
N TYR A 191 8.27 -85.83 10.66
CA TYR A 191 9.21 -84.87 10.10
C TYR A 191 8.69 -84.16 8.87
N ASP A 192 7.95 -84.85 7.98
CA ASP A 192 7.36 -84.26 6.79
C ASP A 192 6.37 -83.18 7.18
N SER A 193 5.49 -83.43 8.16
CA SER A 193 4.60 -82.39 8.73
C SER A 193 5.32 -81.21 9.37
N ALA A 194 6.44 -81.45 10.06
CA ALA A 194 7.22 -80.42 10.66
C ALA A 194 7.94 -79.54 9.59
N ILE A 195 8.43 -80.16 8.52
CA ILE A 195 9.08 -79.44 7.40
C ILE A 195 8.01 -78.57 6.66
N ASP A 196 6.80 -79.12 6.40
CA ASP A 196 5.72 -78.33 5.80
C ASP A 196 5.39 -77.08 6.65
N ALA A 197 5.32 -77.25 7.98
CA ALA A 197 5.10 -76.11 8.88
C ALA A 197 6.25 -75.11 8.78
N VAL A 198 7.52 -75.50 8.67
CA VAL A 198 8.66 -74.62 8.48
C VAL A 198 8.59 -73.89 7.13
N GLU A 199 8.22 -74.61 6.05
CA GLU A 199 8.05 -73.98 4.72
C GLU A 199 6.94 -72.90 4.74
N GLN A 200 5.85 -73.13 5.46
CA GLN A 200 4.79 -72.14 5.65
C GLN A 200 5.29 -70.91 6.38
N GLU A 201 5.94 -71.07 7.53
CA GLU A 201 6.50 -69.99 8.32
C GLU A 201 7.52 -69.15 7.51
N LEU A 202 8.38 -69.77 6.72
CA LEU A 202 9.31 -69.10 5.82
C LEU A 202 8.59 -68.34 4.72
N SER A 203 7.49 -68.83 4.16
CA SER A 203 6.67 -68.09 3.18
C SER A 203 6.00 -66.87 3.78
N GLU A 204 5.50 -66.98 5.01
CA GLU A 204 4.90 -65.85 5.74
C GLU A 204 5.99 -64.80 6.07
N ALA A 205 7.17 -65.24 6.57
CA ALA A 205 8.28 -64.33 6.83
C ALA A 205 8.75 -63.59 5.57
N LYS A 206 8.80 -64.27 4.42
CA LYS A 206 9.14 -63.63 3.13
C LYS A 206 8.12 -62.57 2.72
N ALA A 207 6.82 -62.79 2.94
CA ALA A 207 5.77 -61.82 2.67
C ALA A 207 5.90 -60.58 3.60
N GLU A 208 6.22 -60.79 4.89
CA GLU A 208 6.43 -59.70 5.84
C GLU A 208 7.67 -58.87 5.49
N ILE A 209 8.77 -59.48 5.08
CA ILE A 209 9.99 -58.80 4.64
C ILE A 209 9.70 -57.95 3.39
N SER A 210 8.94 -58.46 2.43
CA SER A 210 8.56 -57.73 1.24
C SER A 210 7.73 -56.50 1.59
N ALA A 211 6.75 -56.61 2.50
CA ALA A 211 5.98 -55.48 3.00
C ALA A 211 6.85 -54.45 3.74
N LEU A 212 7.82 -54.92 4.54
CA LEU A 212 8.80 -54.04 5.20
C LEU A 212 9.64 -53.26 4.19
N LYS A 213 10.16 -53.89 3.15
CA LYS A 213 10.92 -53.24 2.05
C LYS A 213 10.10 -52.18 1.35
N GLU A 214 8.84 -52.40 1.09
CA GLU A 214 7.94 -51.39 0.52
C GLU A 214 7.75 -50.19 1.43
N GLN A 215 7.53 -50.42 2.73
CA GLN A 215 7.41 -49.33 3.73
C GLN A 215 8.69 -48.53 3.87
N VAL A 216 9.84 -49.16 3.87
CA VAL A 216 11.16 -48.48 3.92
C VAL A 216 11.40 -47.65 2.67
N SER A 217 11.07 -48.20 1.48
CA SER A 217 11.17 -47.45 0.21
C SER A 217 10.28 -46.20 0.22
N HIS A 218 9.05 -46.31 0.72
CA HIS A 218 8.12 -45.23 0.88
C HIS A 218 8.67 -44.17 1.87
N LEU A 219 9.22 -44.58 3.00
CA LEU A 219 9.87 -43.69 3.97
C LEU A 219 11.02 -42.87 3.34
N VAL A 220 11.90 -43.55 2.58
CA VAL A 220 13.00 -42.87 1.86
C VAL A 220 12.46 -41.85 0.86
N GLY A 221 11.39 -42.15 0.15
CA GLY A 221 10.68 -41.22 -0.73
C GLY A 221 10.18 -39.99 0.01
N LEU A 222 9.46 -40.19 1.12
CA LEU A 222 8.97 -39.07 1.97
C LEU A 222 10.08 -38.18 2.51
N LEU A 223 11.20 -38.78 2.95
CA LEU A 223 12.36 -38.00 3.42
C LEU A 223 12.96 -37.15 2.31
N LYS A 224 13.04 -37.67 1.10
CA LYS A 224 13.51 -36.91 -0.08
C LYS A 224 12.58 -35.74 -0.39
N ASP A 225 11.28 -35.95 -0.43
CA ASP A 225 10.28 -34.92 -0.70
C ASP A 225 10.28 -33.85 0.39
N ASN A 226 10.40 -34.25 1.66
CA ASN A 226 10.53 -33.35 2.79
C ASN A 226 11.79 -32.47 2.68
N ASN A 227 12.94 -33.01 2.26
CA ASN A 227 14.14 -32.23 2.00
C ASN A 227 13.98 -31.19 0.88
N VAL A 228 13.25 -31.53 -0.17
CA VAL A 228 12.93 -30.58 -1.26
C VAL A 228 12.01 -29.47 -0.73
N ALA A 229 10.99 -29.82 0.03
CA ALA A 229 10.04 -28.87 0.62
C ALA A 229 10.72 -27.90 1.60
N THR A 230 11.57 -28.41 2.50
CA THR A 230 12.31 -27.59 3.45
C THR A 230 13.31 -26.64 2.76
N THR A 231 14.00 -27.11 1.73
CA THR A 231 14.89 -26.26 0.93
C THR A 231 14.12 -25.13 0.24
N LYS A 232 12.91 -25.42 -0.28
CA LYS A 232 12.02 -24.41 -0.86
C LYS A 232 11.55 -23.39 0.17
N LEU A 233 11.16 -23.85 1.36
CA LEU A 233 10.76 -22.96 2.48
C LEU A 233 11.88 -22.03 2.92
N MET A 234 13.11 -22.52 3.03
CA MET A 234 14.27 -21.67 3.35
C MET A 234 14.47 -20.57 2.31
N LYS A 235 14.38 -20.91 1.02
CA LYS A 235 14.51 -19.94 -0.07
C LYS A 235 13.39 -18.88 -0.03
N GLN A 236 12.16 -19.31 0.18
CA GLN A 236 11.01 -18.40 0.33
C GLN A 236 11.17 -17.49 1.54
N GLY A 237 11.69 -17.96 2.66
CA GLY A 237 11.99 -17.14 3.83
C GLY A 237 12.99 -16.01 3.53
N VAL A 238 14.06 -16.30 2.76
CA VAL A 238 15.01 -15.28 2.32
C VAL A 238 14.37 -14.25 1.40
N GLU A 239 13.55 -14.69 0.44
CA GLU A 239 12.82 -13.79 -0.46
C GLU A 239 11.83 -12.89 0.29
N LEU A 240 11.10 -13.43 1.26
CA LEU A 240 10.17 -12.66 2.11
C LEU A 240 10.91 -11.63 2.97
N ASN A 241 12.06 -11.98 3.55
CA ASN A 241 12.88 -11.03 4.31
C ASN A 241 13.33 -9.84 3.44
N HIS A 242 13.68 -10.10 2.19
CA HIS A 242 14.03 -9.04 1.24
C HIS A 242 12.83 -8.12 0.94
N VAL A 243 11.65 -8.70 0.70
CA VAL A 243 10.41 -7.94 0.47
C VAL A 243 10.07 -7.07 1.69
N PHE A 244 10.22 -7.61 2.90
CA PHE A 244 9.95 -6.83 4.12
C PHE A 244 10.92 -5.68 4.30
N SER A 245 12.21 -5.86 4.00
CA SER A 245 13.18 -4.77 4.03
C SER A 245 12.81 -3.65 3.05
N GLN A 246 12.32 -3.99 1.85
CA GLN A 246 11.83 -2.99 0.88
C GLN A 246 10.56 -2.29 1.36
N CYS A 247 9.61 -3.01 1.96
CA CYS A 247 8.40 -2.43 2.52
C CYS A 247 8.70 -1.48 3.69
N ASP A 248 9.70 -1.82 4.52
CA ASP A 248 10.18 -0.99 5.61
C ASP A 248 10.72 0.35 5.09
N GLU A 249 11.61 0.31 4.10
CA GLU A 249 12.16 1.50 3.43
C GLU A 249 11.04 2.37 2.82
N ILE A 250 10.11 1.78 2.07
CA ILE A 250 8.97 2.50 1.48
C ILE A 250 8.09 3.13 2.57
N SER A 251 7.86 2.45 3.69
CA SER A 251 7.04 2.99 4.79
C SER A 251 7.72 4.19 5.46
N VAL A 252 9.04 4.14 5.65
CA VAL A 252 9.83 5.26 6.20
C VAL A 252 9.79 6.46 5.24
N ASP A 253 10.02 6.24 3.95
CA ASP A 253 9.98 7.29 2.92
C ASP A 253 8.58 7.93 2.83
N MET A 254 7.52 7.12 2.94
CA MET A 254 6.14 7.61 2.94
C MET A 254 5.85 8.50 4.16
N ILE A 255 6.32 8.12 5.34
CA ILE A 255 6.20 8.96 6.56
C ILE A 255 6.88 10.31 6.36
N GLU A 256 8.10 10.32 5.83
CA GLU A 256 8.86 11.55 5.61
C GLU A 256 8.19 12.43 4.55
N ALA A 257 7.75 11.86 3.43
CA ALA A 257 7.02 12.57 2.38
C ALA A 257 5.71 13.18 2.92
N CYS A 258 4.94 12.45 3.71
CA CYS A 258 3.71 12.95 4.34
C CYS A 258 4.00 14.11 5.31
N ARG A 259 5.06 14.01 6.11
CA ARG A 259 5.48 15.10 7.02
C ARG A 259 5.85 16.37 6.26
N GLN A 260 6.58 16.25 5.15
CA GLN A 260 6.93 17.39 4.30
C GLN A 260 5.67 18.02 3.67
N GLN A 261 4.69 17.22 3.25
CA GLN A 261 3.42 17.73 2.73
C GLN A 261 2.63 18.48 3.82
N ILE A 262 2.58 17.98 5.05
CA ILE A 262 1.92 18.65 6.19
C ILE A 262 2.54 20.03 6.43
N VAL A 263 3.87 20.17 6.36
CA VAL A 263 4.55 21.46 6.49
C VAL A 263 4.20 22.39 5.33
N SER A 264 4.20 21.89 4.08
CA SER A 264 3.82 22.67 2.90
C SER A 264 2.38 23.17 2.97
N ILE A 265 1.46 22.34 3.42
CA ILE A 265 0.05 22.66 3.65
C ILE A 265 -0.07 23.82 4.65
N ARG A 266 0.63 23.77 5.79
CA ARG A 266 0.62 24.83 6.80
C ARG A 266 1.10 26.15 6.23
N ASN A 267 2.18 26.14 5.45
CA ASN A 267 2.69 27.35 4.80
C ASN A 267 1.67 27.93 3.81
N THR A 268 1.00 27.08 3.04
CA THR A 268 -0.06 27.52 2.11
C THR A 268 -1.25 28.15 2.85
N GLN A 269 -1.65 27.60 3.99
CA GLN A 269 -2.71 28.18 4.83
C GLN A 269 -2.34 29.59 5.32
N GLU A 270 -1.10 29.77 5.80
CA GLU A 270 -0.61 31.10 6.23
C GLU A 270 -0.59 32.12 5.07
N GLU A 271 -0.21 31.70 3.87
CA GLU A 271 -0.20 32.53 2.68
C GLU A 271 -1.61 32.97 2.26
N ILE A 272 -2.59 32.08 2.33
CA ILE A 272 -4.00 32.37 2.04
C ILE A 272 -4.51 33.42 3.03
N ILE A 273 -4.28 33.27 4.33
CA ILE A 273 -4.70 34.23 5.36
C ILE A 273 -4.09 35.60 5.10
N LYS A 274 -2.80 35.66 4.84
CA LYS A 274 -2.10 36.94 4.53
C LYS A 274 -2.61 37.59 3.24
N PHE A 275 -3.02 36.79 2.26
CA PHE A 275 -3.61 37.28 1.02
C PHE A 275 -4.99 37.90 1.25
N GLU A 276 -5.85 37.27 2.03
CA GLU A 276 -7.16 37.79 2.40
C GLU A 276 -7.06 39.13 3.14
N GLU A 277 -6.19 39.21 4.14
CA GLU A 277 -5.96 40.48 4.89
C GLU A 277 -5.50 41.61 4.00
N ARG A 278 -4.57 41.35 3.08
CA ARG A 278 -4.07 42.35 2.12
C ARG A 278 -5.17 42.82 1.16
N ASN A 279 -5.98 41.90 0.62
CA ASN A 279 -7.08 42.25 -0.26
C ASN A 279 -8.13 43.11 0.45
N LYS A 280 -8.47 42.79 1.69
CA LYS A 280 -9.43 43.56 2.48
C LYS A 280 -8.94 45.00 2.68
N LEU A 281 -7.69 45.17 3.11
CA LEU A 281 -7.10 46.53 3.30
C LEU A 281 -7.06 47.32 2.00
N GLN A 282 -6.68 46.74 0.88
CA GLN A 282 -6.63 47.43 -0.42
C GLN A 282 -8.04 47.89 -0.87
N ILE A 283 -9.07 47.13 -0.62
CA ILE A 283 -10.44 47.50 -0.94
C ILE A 283 -10.94 48.62 -0.03
N GLU A 284 -10.67 48.56 1.27
CA GLU A 284 -11.01 49.64 2.23
C GLU A 284 -10.33 50.94 1.86
N ASP A 285 -9.04 50.93 1.51
CA ASP A 285 -8.30 52.10 1.06
C ASP A 285 -8.87 52.70 -0.23
N ALA A 286 -9.23 51.85 -1.22
CA ALA A 286 -9.83 52.28 -2.47
C ALA A 286 -11.21 52.94 -2.25
N TYR A 287 -12.02 52.42 -1.36
CA TYR A 287 -13.31 53.02 -0.98
C TYR A 287 -13.11 54.40 -0.31
N ALA A 288 -12.13 54.54 0.62
CA ALA A 288 -11.82 55.76 1.28
C ALA A 288 -11.35 56.87 0.27
N GLU A 289 -10.53 56.47 -0.70
CA GLU A 289 -10.03 57.38 -1.74
C GLU A 289 -11.17 57.86 -2.64
N ILE A 290 -12.03 56.98 -3.14
CA ILE A 290 -13.19 57.37 -3.97
C ILE A 290 -14.18 58.25 -3.20
N SER A 291 -14.40 57.96 -1.91
CA SER A 291 -15.26 58.79 -1.05
C SER A 291 -14.69 60.21 -0.92
N THR A 292 -13.38 60.36 -0.75
CA THR A 292 -12.68 61.63 -0.68
C THR A 292 -12.75 62.39 -2.02
N GLN A 293 -12.51 61.72 -3.14
CA GLN A 293 -12.65 62.30 -4.49
C GLN A 293 -14.08 62.82 -4.75
N ARG A 294 -15.10 62.05 -4.33
CA ARG A 294 -16.49 62.46 -4.41
C ARG A 294 -16.78 63.74 -3.67
N LYS A 295 -16.33 63.85 -2.41
CA LYS A 295 -16.51 65.03 -1.59
C LYS A 295 -15.84 66.27 -2.22
N ASN A 296 -14.60 66.15 -2.70
CA ASN A 296 -13.87 67.21 -3.36
C ASN A 296 -14.58 67.66 -4.67
N SER A 297 -15.05 66.68 -5.49
CA SER A 297 -15.80 67.00 -6.73
C SER A 297 -17.07 67.78 -6.48
N VAL A 298 -17.87 67.44 -5.45
CA VAL A 298 -19.07 68.16 -5.07
C VAL A 298 -18.76 69.59 -4.61
N GLU A 299 -17.71 69.78 -3.83
CA GLU A 299 -17.30 71.13 -3.34
C GLU A 299 -16.82 72.04 -4.50
N ILE A 300 -16.02 71.50 -5.42
CA ILE A 300 -15.56 72.23 -6.60
C ILE A 300 -16.74 72.57 -7.50
N LYS A 301 -17.68 71.65 -7.79
CA LYS A 301 -18.85 71.90 -8.57
C LYS A 301 -19.70 73.02 -7.98
N SER A 302 -19.95 73.02 -6.67
CA SER A 302 -20.66 74.07 -5.97
C SER A 302 -19.97 75.45 -6.11
N THR A 303 -18.63 75.48 -6.13
CA THR A 303 -17.86 76.72 -6.31
C THR A 303 -17.97 77.21 -7.75
N VAL A 304 -17.89 76.31 -8.75
CA VAL A 304 -18.05 76.68 -10.17
C VAL A 304 -19.43 77.22 -10.46
N ASP A 305 -20.49 76.60 -9.93
CA ASP A 305 -21.89 77.05 -10.07
C ASP A 305 -22.03 78.47 -9.54
N LYS A 306 -21.49 78.80 -8.38
CA LYS A 306 -21.48 80.18 -7.83
C LYS A 306 -20.77 81.18 -8.72
N VAL A 307 -19.63 80.86 -9.30
CA VAL A 307 -18.87 81.72 -10.23
C VAL A 307 -19.67 81.92 -11.52
N LEU A 308 -20.33 80.85 -12.05
CA LEU A 308 -21.19 80.93 -13.23
C LEU A 308 -22.38 81.89 -13.00
N ASP A 309 -23.07 81.77 -11.89
CA ASP A 309 -24.20 82.56 -11.54
C ASP A 309 -23.79 84.06 -11.41
N TYR A 310 -22.69 84.28 -10.72
CA TYR A 310 -22.11 85.68 -10.59
C TYR A 310 -21.75 86.23 -11.96
N SER A 311 -21.11 85.49 -12.84
CA SER A 311 -20.69 85.95 -14.16
C SER A 311 -21.91 86.24 -15.08
N ARG A 312 -22.98 85.36 -15.02
CA ARG A 312 -24.25 85.58 -15.78
C ARG A 312 -24.98 86.84 -15.36
N GLU A 313 -25.01 87.18 -14.08
CA GLU A 313 -25.65 88.41 -13.60
C GLU A 313 -24.93 89.63 -14.09
N ARG A 314 -23.62 89.63 -14.33
CA ARG A 314 -22.81 90.74 -14.79
C ARG A 314 -22.80 90.88 -16.31
N VAL A 315 -23.10 89.87 -17.08
CA VAL A 315 -23.18 89.97 -18.55
C VAL A 315 -24.57 90.39 -19.02
N ARG A 316 -25.59 90.25 -18.18
CA ARG A 316 -26.93 90.77 -18.41
C ARG A 316 -26.98 92.31 -18.11
#